data_45f54403704e6a7f6d89c4e77bc0e1f6
#
_entry.id   45f54403704e6a7f6d89c4e77bc0e1f6
#
_cell.length_a   1.000
_cell.length_b   1.000
_cell.length_c   1.000
_cell.angle_alpha   90.00
_cell.angle_beta   90.00
_cell.angle_gamma   90.00
#
_symmetry.space_group_name_H-M   'P 1'
#
loop_
_entity.id
_entity.type
_entity.pdbx_description
1 polymer ?
#
loop_
_entity_poly.entity_id
_entity_poly.type
_entity_poly.pdbx_seq_one_letter_code
_entity_poly.pdbx_strand_id
1 'polypeptide(L)'
;MTAREYYRSVSQLLTTSAVVTNQRIEFDEQDVEVAYIKGGVDLVDGATLFFAQYVQLEGASSSQIIREKSRYHWQSPSGETRYRWDNARHHPELATFPDHVHVGPGEEARESAPTDLWYVIDQIARAL
;
A
#
# COMPACT_ATOMS: atom_id res chain seq x y z
N MET A 1 -6.49 9.62 -16.19
CA MET A 1 -5.19 9.42 -15.50
C MET A 1 -4.45 8.24 -16.09
N THR A 2 -3.17 8.38 -16.32
CA THR A 2 -2.32 7.30 -16.78
C THR A 2 -1.62 6.61 -15.60
N ALA A 3 -1.08 5.42 -15.84
CA ALA A 3 -0.29 4.71 -14.84
C ALA A 3 0.92 5.54 -14.38
N ARG A 4 1.55 6.31 -15.28
CA ARG A 4 2.65 7.21 -14.92
C ARG A 4 2.21 8.37 -14.04
N GLU A 5 1.05 8.93 -14.30
CA GLU A 5 0.49 9.99 -13.44
C GLU A 5 0.18 9.44 -12.05
N TYR A 6 -0.36 8.24 -11.97
CA TYR A 6 -0.58 7.57 -10.69
C TYR A 6 0.75 7.33 -9.95
N TYR A 7 1.76 6.81 -10.65
CA TYR A 7 3.09 6.61 -10.06
C TYR A 7 3.68 7.92 -9.52
N ARG A 8 3.54 9.02 -10.27
CA ARG A 8 4.01 10.33 -9.81
C ARG A 8 3.31 10.77 -8.54
N SER A 9 2.01 10.51 -8.41
CA SER A 9 1.28 10.84 -7.19
C SER A 9 1.73 10.01 -6.00
N VAL A 10 2.05 8.73 -6.20
CA VAL A 10 2.65 7.88 -5.17
C VAL A 10 4.01 8.41 -4.74
N SER A 11 4.87 8.72 -5.70
CA SER A 11 6.20 9.28 -5.43
C SER A 11 6.10 10.59 -4.67
N GLN A 12 5.18 11.47 -5.04
CA GLN A 12 4.96 12.74 -4.37
C GLN A 12 4.47 12.55 -2.94
N LEU A 13 3.55 11.63 -2.71
CA LEU A 13 3.08 11.28 -1.37
C LEU A 13 4.25 10.93 -0.46
N LEU A 14 5.11 10.02 -0.90
CA LEU A 14 6.24 9.55 -0.11
C LEU A 14 7.31 10.62 0.07
N THR A 15 7.56 11.42 -0.95
CA THR A 15 8.56 12.51 -0.89
C THR A 15 8.13 13.62 0.05
N THR A 16 6.84 13.92 0.15
CA THR A 16 6.33 15.02 0.98
C THR A 16 5.93 14.59 2.39
N SER A 17 5.90 13.30 2.67
CA SER A 17 5.52 12.80 4.00
C SER A 17 6.62 13.05 5.02
N ALA A 18 6.25 13.65 6.16
CA ALA A 18 7.17 13.92 7.26
C ALA A 18 7.67 12.66 7.97
N VAL A 19 7.00 11.53 7.80
CA VAL A 19 7.38 10.27 8.46
C VAL A 19 8.31 9.40 7.62
N VAL A 20 8.53 9.75 6.35
CA VAL A 20 9.36 9.00 5.42
C VAL A 20 10.77 9.60 5.37
N THR A 21 11.79 8.78 5.62
CA THR A 21 13.20 9.20 5.53
C THR A 21 13.85 8.80 4.21
N ASN A 22 13.41 7.70 3.62
CA ASN A 22 13.93 7.23 2.33
C ASN A 22 12.89 6.36 1.64
N GLN A 23 12.97 6.27 0.32
CA GLN A 23 12.06 5.45 -0.48
C GLN A 23 12.80 4.82 -1.65
N ARG A 24 12.38 3.60 -2.00
CA ARG A 24 12.86 2.84 -3.15
C ARG A 24 11.64 2.31 -3.87
N ILE A 25 11.29 2.89 -5.01
CA ILE A 25 10.07 2.52 -5.76
C ILE A 25 10.48 1.94 -7.10
N GLU A 26 9.91 0.80 -7.44
CA GLU A 26 9.97 0.19 -8.77
C GLU A 26 8.63 0.39 -9.48
N PHE A 27 8.69 0.92 -10.70
CA PHE A 27 7.51 1.13 -11.54
C PHE A 27 7.65 0.28 -12.79
N ASP A 28 6.74 -0.68 -12.94
CA ASP A 28 6.67 -1.55 -14.11
C ASP A 28 5.40 -1.25 -14.89
N GLU A 29 5.55 -0.44 -15.95
CA GLU A 29 4.44 -0.05 -16.80
C GLU A 29 4.09 -1.21 -17.75
N GLN A 30 2.89 -1.78 -17.60
CA GLN A 30 2.39 -2.85 -18.44
C GLN A 30 1.65 -2.29 -19.66
N ASP A 31 0.94 -1.19 -19.47
CA ASP A 31 0.20 -0.45 -20.49
C ASP A 31 0.04 0.98 -20.00
N VAL A 32 -0.54 1.85 -20.80
CA VAL A 32 -0.77 3.26 -20.44
C VAL A 32 -1.58 3.39 -19.15
N GLU A 33 -2.52 2.47 -18.92
CA GLU A 33 -3.41 2.48 -17.77
C GLU A 33 -3.21 1.32 -16.80
N VAL A 34 -2.15 0.54 -16.98
CA VAL A 34 -1.88 -0.65 -16.17
C VAL A 34 -0.43 -0.67 -15.72
N ALA A 35 -0.20 -0.85 -14.42
CA ALA A 35 1.15 -0.92 -13.90
C ALA A 35 1.25 -1.79 -12.64
N TYR A 36 2.44 -2.31 -12.43
CA TYR A 36 2.86 -2.91 -11.18
C TYR A 36 3.79 -1.92 -10.48
N ILE A 37 3.45 -1.54 -9.24
CA ILE A 37 4.25 -0.59 -8.45
C ILE A 37 4.57 -1.26 -7.13
N LYS A 38 5.84 -1.35 -6.79
CA LYS A 38 6.28 -1.89 -5.50
C LYS A 38 7.42 -1.07 -4.94
N GLY A 39 7.58 -1.12 -3.64
CA GLY A 39 8.66 -0.37 -3.01
C GLY A 39 8.88 -0.69 -1.56
N GLY A 40 9.98 -0.14 -1.07
CA GLY A 40 10.34 -0.12 0.34
C GLY A 40 10.47 1.31 0.81
N VAL A 41 10.00 1.57 2.02
CA VAL A 41 9.99 2.90 2.63
C VAL A 41 10.61 2.80 4.01
N ASP A 42 11.62 3.64 4.26
CA ASP A 42 12.21 3.77 5.59
C ASP A 42 11.50 4.88 6.35
N LEU A 43 11.15 4.63 7.60
CA LEU A 43 10.37 5.54 8.45
C LEU A 43 11.24 6.16 9.54
N VAL A 44 10.78 7.29 10.07
CA VAL A 44 11.55 8.11 11.02
C VAL A 44 11.86 7.40 12.33
N ASP A 45 11.07 6.39 12.73
CA ASP A 45 11.29 5.60 13.94
C ASP A 45 12.15 4.36 13.72
N GLY A 46 12.70 4.18 12.52
CA GLY A 46 13.49 3.00 12.16
C GLY A 46 12.65 1.83 11.63
N ALA A 47 11.34 1.95 11.64
CA ALA A 47 10.45 0.95 11.03
C ALA A 47 10.51 1.02 9.50
N THR A 48 9.94 0.02 8.86
CA THR A 48 9.87 -0.06 7.38
C THR A 48 8.45 -0.34 6.92
N LEU A 49 8.16 0.12 5.72
CA LEU A 49 6.93 -0.22 5.00
C LEU A 49 7.31 -0.80 3.65
N PHE A 50 6.86 -2.02 3.37
CA PHE A 50 6.94 -2.62 2.05
C PHE A 50 5.57 -2.63 1.43
N PHE A 51 5.47 -2.27 0.15
CA PHE A 51 4.18 -2.29 -0.54
C PHE A 51 4.32 -2.80 -1.96
N ALA A 52 3.23 -3.37 -2.46
CA ALA A 52 3.09 -3.79 -3.84
C ALA A 52 1.66 -3.57 -4.28
N GLN A 53 1.48 -3.00 -5.47
CA GLN A 53 0.17 -2.74 -6.06
C GLN A 53 0.18 -3.14 -7.53
N TYR A 54 -0.80 -3.92 -7.93
CA TYR A 54 -1.17 -4.05 -9.33
C TYR A 54 -2.39 -3.16 -9.57
N VAL A 55 -2.21 -2.12 -10.37
CA VAL A 55 -3.24 -1.11 -10.57
C VAL A 55 -3.70 -1.07 -12.02
N GLN A 56 -4.99 -0.91 -12.18
CA GLN A 56 -5.63 -0.64 -13.45
C GLN A 56 -6.47 0.62 -13.32
N LEU A 57 -6.27 1.56 -14.23
CA LEU A 57 -7.05 2.79 -14.26
C LEU A 57 -8.14 2.65 -15.31
N GLU A 58 -9.38 2.90 -14.92
CA GLU A 58 -10.51 2.76 -15.83
C GLU A 58 -10.75 4.03 -16.63
N GLY A 59 -10.46 3.94 -17.93
CA GLY A 59 -10.81 4.95 -18.92
C GLY A 59 -10.01 6.24 -18.80
N ALA A 60 -9.76 6.90 -19.94
CA ALA A 60 -8.99 8.13 -20.00
C ALA A 60 -9.65 9.30 -19.25
N SER A 61 -10.96 9.23 -19.00
CA SER A 61 -11.72 10.25 -18.29
C SER A 61 -12.06 9.87 -16.86
N SER A 62 -11.71 8.66 -16.43
CA SER A 62 -12.02 8.16 -15.08
C SER A 62 -10.88 8.45 -14.12
N SER A 63 -11.22 8.89 -12.93
CA SER A 63 -10.30 8.97 -11.80
C SER A 63 -10.30 7.70 -10.96
N GLN A 64 -11.04 6.67 -11.39
CA GLN A 64 -11.17 5.44 -10.64
C GLN A 64 -9.97 4.56 -10.81
N ILE A 65 -9.39 4.14 -9.69
CA ILE A 65 -8.24 3.25 -9.63
C ILE A 65 -8.71 1.92 -9.07
N ILE A 66 -8.49 0.86 -9.85
CA ILE A 66 -8.76 -0.50 -9.40
C ILE A 66 -7.43 -1.13 -9.00
N ARG A 67 -7.32 -1.55 -7.75
CA ARG A 67 -6.17 -2.29 -7.25
C ARG A 67 -6.55 -3.76 -7.19
N GLU A 68 -6.24 -4.50 -8.24
CA GLU A 68 -6.56 -5.93 -8.31
C GLU A 68 -5.79 -6.74 -7.27
N LYS A 69 -4.55 -6.34 -6.99
CA LYS A 69 -3.72 -6.90 -5.93
C LYS A 69 -3.03 -5.77 -5.21
N SER A 70 -3.13 -5.78 -3.89
CA SER A 70 -2.44 -4.79 -3.06
C SER A 70 -1.98 -5.41 -1.76
N ARG A 71 -0.81 -4.98 -1.32
CA ARG A 71 -0.21 -5.40 -0.06
C ARG A 71 0.59 -4.24 0.52
N TYR A 72 0.36 -3.95 1.79
CA TYR A 72 1.07 -2.91 2.53
C TYR A 72 1.51 -3.52 3.85
N HIS A 73 2.81 -3.69 4.04
CA HIS A 73 3.37 -4.39 5.20
C HIS A 73 4.23 -3.44 6.03
N TRP A 74 3.69 -2.99 7.15
CA TRP A 74 4.35 -2.11 8.10
C TRP A 74 4.99 -2.96 9.19
N GLN A 75 6.34 -2.91 9.28
CA GLN A 75 7.15 -3.69 10.20
C GLN A 75 7.85 -2.79 11.19
N SER A 76 8.00 -3.29 12.43
CA SER A 76 8.82 -2.64 13.45
C SER A 76 10.30 -2.63 13.03
N PRO A 77 11.16 -1.84 13.73
CA PRO A 77 12.61 -1.88 13.46
C PRO A 77 13.23 -3.28 13.57
N SER A 78 12.66 -4.17 14.37
CA SER A 78 13.12 -5.56 14.50
C SER A 78 12.54 -6.51 13.45
N GLY A 79 11.67 -6.01 12.55
CA GLY A 79 11.09 -6.81 11.49
C GLY A 79 9.78 -7.50 11.83
N GLU A 80 9.21 -7.25 13.01
CA GLU A 80 7.91 -7.78 13.39
C GLU A 80 6.78 -7.02 12.71
N THR A 81 5.74 -7.73 12.28
CA THR A 81 4.55 -7.10 11.72
C THR A 81 3.85 -6.25 12.74
N ARG A 82 3.63 -4.97 12.42
CA ARG A 82 2.68 -4.10 13.11
C ARG A 82 1.31 -4.24 12.49
N TYR A 83 1.23 -3.99 11.17
CA TYR A 83 0.02 -4.18 10.37
C TYR A 83 0.41 -4.60 8.97
N ARG A 84 -0.38 -5.51 8.39
CA ARG A 84 -0.25 -5.85 6.98
C ARG A 84 -1.63 -5.85 6.35
N TRP A 85 -1.91 -4.85 5.52
CA TRP A 85 -3.16 -4.77 4.77
C TRP A 85 -2.96 -5.45 3.42
N ASP A 86 -3.87 -6.34 3.05
CA ASP A 86 -3.85 -6.93 1.72
C ASP A 86 -5.24 -7.40 1.29
N ASN A 87 -5.37 -7.77 0.03
CA ASN A 87 -6.59 -8.27 -0.54
C ASN A 87 -6.43 -9.67 -1.17
N ALA A 88 -5.46 -10.44 -0.71
CA ALA A 88 -5.34 -11.84 -1.10
C ALA A 88 -6.59 -12.63 -0.64
N ARG A 89 -7.03 -13.56 -1.49
CA ARG A 89 -8.28 -14.28 -1.26
C ARG A 89 -8.10 -15.48 -0.32
N HIS A 90 -7.65 -15.21 0.92
CA HIS A 90 -7.31 -16.24 1.90
C HIS A 90 -8.27 -16.31 3.10
N HIS A 91 -9.11 -15.29 3.30
CA HIS A 91 -9.99 -15.20 4.48
C HIS A 91 -11.44 -14.94 4.06
N PRO A 92 -12.11 -15.91 3.40
CA PRO A 92 -13.49 -15.72 2.93
C PRO A 92 -14.51 -15.60 4.07
N GLU A 93 -14.14 -15.97 5.30
CA GLU A 93 -14.96 -15.84 6.50
C GLU A 93 -15.15 -14.38 6.95
N LEU A 94 -14.28 -13.47 6.51
CA LEU A 94 -14.38 -12.06 6.88
C LEU A 94 -15.42 -11.35 6.01
N ALA A 95 -16.22 -10.48 6.63
CA ALA A 95 -17.27 -9.73 5.92
C ALA A 95 -16.70 -8.78 4.86
N THR A 96 -15.45 -8.33 5.02
CA THR A 96 -14.77 -7.43 4.09
C THR A 96 -14.00 -8.16 3.00
N PHE A 97 -14.09 -9.48 2.93
CA PHE A 97 -13.39 -10.27 1.92
C PHE A 97 -13.51 -9.65 0.52
N PRO A 98 -12.43 -9.55 -0.26
CA PRO A 98 -11.07 -10.07 0.01
C PRO A 98 -10.19 -9.18 0.88
N ASP A 99 -10.62 -7.97 1.21
CA ASP A 99 -9.81 -7.02 1.98
C ASP A 99 -9.75 -7.42 3.45
N HIS A 100 -8.54 -7.38 4.00
CA HIS A 100 -8.29 -7.71 5.39
C HIS A 100 -6.99 -7.07 5.89
N VAL A 101 -6.80 -7.06 7.21
CA VAL A 101 -5.58 -6.60 7.84
C VAL A 101 -5.09 -7.64 8.84
N HIS A 102 -3.79 -7.93 8.80
CA HIS A 102 -3.12 -8.73 9.81
C HIS A 102 -2.53 -7.81 10.87
N VAL A 103 -2.79 -8.08 12.14
CA VAL A 103 -2.45 -7.17 13.22
C VAL A 103 -1.42 -7.80 14.16
N GLY A 104 -0.35 -7.03 14.44
CA GLY A 104 0.67 -7.37 15.40
C GLY A 104 1.54 -8.54 15.01
N PRO A 105 2.47 -8.94 15.91
CA PRO A 105 3.43 -10.00 15.61
C PRO A 105 2.77 -11.37 15.37
N GLY A 106 1.59 -11.61 15.95
CA GLY A 106 0.82 -12.83 15.72
C GLY A 106 0.09 -12.86 14.39
N GLU A 107 0.04 -11.76 13.66
CA GLU A 107 -0.58 -11.62 12.35
C GLU A 107 -2.03 -12.11 12.28
N GLU A 108 -2.80 -11.83 13.33
CA GLU A 108 -4.23 -12.15 13.36
C GLU A 108 -4.98 -11.38 12.27
N ALA A 109 -5.73 -12.10 11.43
CA ALA A 109 -6.50 -11.50 10.35
C ALA A 109 -7.80 -10.88 10.87
N ARG A 110 -8.08 -9.64 10.47
CA ARG A 110 -9.27 -8.87 10.86
C ARG A 110 -9.90 -8.21 9.64
N GLU A 111 -11.15 -7.82 9.78
CA GLU A 111 -11.86 -7.05 8.78
C GLU A 111 -11.14 -5.72 8.50
N SER A 112 -11.12 -5.31 7.24
CA SER A 112 -10.60 -4.02 6.80
C SER A 112 -11.33 -3.56 5.55
N ALA A 113 -11.61 -2.27 5.45
CA ALA A 113 -12.07 -1.68 4.20
C ALA A 113 -10.94 -1.76 3.15
N PRO A 114 -11.27 -1.61 1.85
CA PRO A 114 -10.24 -1.47 0.82
C PRO A 114 -9.25 -0.38 1.19
N THR A 115 -7.96 -0.64 1.00
CA THR A 115 -6.88 0.21 1.49
C THR A 115 -6.03 0.73 0.34
N ASP A 116 -5.47 1.91 0.50
CA ASP A 116 -4.50 2.48 -0.41
C ASP A 116 -3.28 3.00 0.35
N LEU A 117 -2.26 3.43 -0.38
CA LEU A 117 -1.02 3.91 0.24
C LEU A 117 -1.23 5.19 1.05
N TRP A 118 -2.14 6.08 0.62
CA TRP A 118 -2.46 7.30 1.36
C TRP A 118 -3.02 7.00 2.74
N TYR A 119 -3.95 6.04 2.81
CA TYR A 119 -4.50 5.58 4.09
C TYR A 119 -3.41 5.02 5.00
N VAL A 120 -2.54 4.15 4.44
CA VAL A 120 -1.47 3.51 5.23
C VAL A 120 -0.50 4.54 5.78
N ILE A 121 -0.05 5.49 4.95
CA ILE A 121 0.86 6.56 5.40
C ILE A 121 0.19 7.43 6.48
N ASP A 122 -1.10 7.72 6.34
CA ASP A 122 -1.84 8.45 7.36
C ASP A 122 -1.90 7.68 8.70
N GLN A 123 -2.15 6.38 8.65
CA GLN A 123 -2.15 5.54 9.84
C GLN A 123 -0.79 5.51 10.53
N ILE A 124 0.29 5.42 9.76
CA ILE A 124 1.66 5.48 10.29
C ILE A 124 1.91 6.84 10.94
N ALA A 125 1.55 7.92 10.28
CA ALA A 125 1.74 9.28 10.81
C ALA A 125 1.01 9.50 12.13
N ARG A 126 -0.19 8.95 12.27
CA ARG A 126 -0.97 9.04 13.51
C ARG A 126 -0.36 8.26 14.67
N ALA A 127 0.41 7.22 14.37
CA ALA A 127 1.04 6.36 15.37
C ALA A 127 2.40 6.87 15.85
N LEU A 128 2.98 7.84 15.15
CA LEU A 128 4.33 8.35 15.45
C LEU A 128 4.35 9.68 16.20
#